data_6177281a6923a994d03f6816a3b5c17a
#
_entry.id   6177281a6923a994d03f6816a3b5c17a
#
_cell.length_a   1.000
_cell.length_b   1.000
_cell.length_c   1.000
_cell.angle_alpha   90.00
_cell.angle_beta   90.00
_cell.angle_gamma   90.00
#
_symmetry.space_group_name_H-M   'P 1'
#
loop_
_entity.id
_entity.type
_entity.pdbx_description
1 polymer ?
#
loop_
_entity_poly.entity_id
_entity_poly.type
_entity_poly.pdbx_seq_one_letter_code
_entity_poly.pdbx_strand_id
1 'polypeptide(L)' 'MVTFNSATFDPELVGLMRMVLEEVMTRVPAEQATPGIKAHLAEIILKAAARGVTSYDGLIAAASSQIQTIISMMS' A
#
# COMPACT_ATOMS: atom_id res chain seq x y z
N MET A 1 1.15 -15.97 -21.13
CA MET A 1 0.90 -15.89 -20.92
C MET A 1 0.64 -15.28 -19.82
N VAL A 2 0.18 -15.26 -19.31
CA VAL A 2 -0.15 -14.74 -18.21
C VAL A 2 0.66 -14.92 -17.12
N THR A 3 1.73 -15.32 -17.28
CA THR A 3 2.64 -15.61 -16.24
C THR A 3 3.18 -14.39 -15.58
N PHE A 4 3.01 -13.24 -16.19
CA PHE A 4 3.52 -12.05 -15.56
C PHE A 4 2.81 -11.78 -14.25
N ASN A 5 1.61 -12.24 -14.07
CA ASN A 5 0.92 -12.06 -12.81
C ASN A 5 1.59 -12.83 -11.71
N SER A 6 1.96 -14.06 -11.96
CA SER A 6 2.61 -14.85 -10.94
C SER A 6 3.96 -14.29 -10.58
N ALA A 7 4.65 -13.74 -11.55
CA ALA A 7 5.97 -13.18 -11.30
C ALA A 7 5.88 -11.89 -10.51
N THR A 8 4.80 -11.13 -10.72
CA THR A 8 4.68 -9.82 -10.11
C THR A 8 4.10 -9.89 -8.69
N PHE A 9 3.12 -10.74 -8.49
CA PHE A 9 2.43 -10.78 -7.22
C PHE A 9 2.36 -12.19 -6.68
N ASP A 10 3.51 -12.75 -6.33
CA ASP A 10 3.53 -14.08 -5.74
C ASP A 10 2.94 -14.01 -4.32
N PRO A 11 2.62 -15.18 -3.73
CA PRO A 11 1.95 -15.18 -2.42
C PRO A 11 2.72 -14.51 -1.31
N GLU A 12 4.05 -14.58 -1.33
CA GLU A 12 4.84 -13.92 -0.31
C GLU A 12 4.74 -12.41 -0.43
N LEU A 13 4.77 -11.91 -1.64
CA LEU A 13 4.66 -10.47 -1.85
C LEU A 13 3.27 -9.99 -1.47
N VAL A 14 2.24 -10.75 -1.81
CA VAL A 14 0.88 -10.38 -1.43
C VAL A 14 0.74 -10.32 0.08
N GLY A 15 1.31 -11.29 0.79
CA GLY A 15 1.30 -11.26 2.25
C GLY A 15 2.02 -10.05 2.81
N LEU A 16 3.16 -9.71 2.22
CA LEU A 16 3.92 -8.55 2.63
C LEU A 16 3.12 -7.28 2.41
N MET A 17 2.49 -7.16 1.25
CA MET A 17 1.68 -5.98 0.94
C MET A 17 0.52 -5.83 1.91
N ARG A 18 -0.08 -6.94 2.31
CA ARG A 18 -1.19 -6.90 3.27
C ARG A 18 -0.71 -6.42 4.63
N MET A 19 0.46 -6.90 5.06
CA MET A 19 1.03 -6.44 6.33
C MET A 19 1.36 -4.96 6.29
N VAL A 20 1.90 -4.50 5.17
CA VAL A 20 2.21 -3.09 5.00
C VAL A 20 0.95 -2.26 5.08
N LEU A 21 -0.11 -2.71 4.41
CA LEU A 21 -1.36 -1.97 4.43
C LEU A 21 -1.91 -1.83 5.85
N GLU A 22 -1.88 -2.92 6.61
CA GLU A 22 -2.36 -2.88 7.98
C GLU A 22 -1.52 -1.94 8.84
N GLU A 23 -0.21 -1.99 8.67
CA GLU A 23 0.66 -1.12 9.44
C GLU A 23 0.42 0.35 9.10
N VAL A 24 0.31 0.66 7.83
CA VAL A 24 0.10 2.03 7.37
C VAL A 24 -1.26 2.54 7.85
N MET A 25 -2.27 1.68 7.87
CA MET A 25 -3.58 2.09 8.35
C MET A 25 -3.57 2.49 9.82
N THR A 26 -2.66 1.93 10.61
CA THR A 26 -2.57 2.34 12.02
C THR A 26 -2.04 3.76 12.17
N ARG A 27 -1.43 4.30 11.13
CA ARG A 27 -0.90 5.66 11.15
C ARG A 27 -1.90 6.70 10.67
N VAL A 28 -3.03 6.24 10.15
CA VAL A 28 -4.10 7.14 9.70
C VAL A 28 -4.98 7.45 10.89
N PRO A 29 -5.33 8.74 11.12
CA PRO A 29 -6.25 9.07 12.20
C PRO A 29 -7.54 8.29 12.09
N ALA A 30 -8.08 7.89 13.22
CA ALA A 30 -9.25 7.01 13.25
C ALA A 30 -10.42 7.58 12.46
N GLU A 31 -10.66 8.89 12.54
CA GLU A 31 -11.77 9.48 11.82
C GLU A 31 -11.56 9.49 10.32
N GLN A 32 -10.34 9.24 9.86
CA GLN A 32 -10.06 9.20 8.43
C GLN A 32 -9.73 7.80 7.94
N ALA A 33 -9.73 6.83 8.81
CA ALA A 33 -9.43 5.44 8.46
C ALA A 33 -10.66 4.78 7.86
N THR A 34 -11.08 5.26 6.71
CA THR A 34 -12.28 4.77 6.03
C THR A 34 -11.91 3.73 4.98
N PRO A 35 -12.89 2.95 4.50
CA PRO A 35 -12.62 2.01 3.41
C PRO A 35 -12.06 2.69 2.16
N GLY A 36 -12.47 3.93 1.90
CA GLY A 36 -11.92 4.66 0.75
C GLY A 36 -10.44 4.94 0.89
N ILE A 37 -10.03 5.36 2.09
CA ILE A 37 -8.60 5.60 2.37
C ILE A 37 -7.83 4.29 2.27
N LYS A 38 -8.38 3.22 2.83
CA LYS A 38 -7.72 1.93 2.79
C LYS A 38 -7.52 1.46 1.34
N ALA A 39 -8.54 1.61 0.51
CA ALA A 39 -8.44 1.23 -0.89
C ALA A 39 -7.40 2.06 -1.62
N HIS A 40 -7.33 3.35 -1.32
CA HIS A 40 -6.36 4.23 -1.96
C HIS A 40 -4.93 3.84 -1.57
N LEU A 41 -4.71 3.55 -0.30
CA LEU A 41 -3.39 3.13 0.15
C LEU A 41 -3.01 1.77 -0.44
N ALA A 42 -3.98 0.87 -0.55
CA ALA A 42 -3.72 -0.42 -1.19
C ALA A 42 -3.27 -0.23 -2.64
N GLU A 43 -3.88 0.72 -3.34
CA GLU A 43 -3.50 1.00 -4.71
C GLU A 43 -2.08 1.55 -4.78
N ILE A 44 -1.71 2.43 -3.87
CA ILE A 44 -0.36 2.97 -3.82
C ILE A 44 0.67 1.85 -3.60
N ILE A 45 0.35 0.93 -2.69
CA ILE A 45 1.23 -0.20 -2.39
C ILE A 45 1.36 -1.09 -3.63
N LEU A 46 0.25 -1.37 -4.30
CA LEU A 46 0.27 -2.17 -5.51
C LEU A 46 1.14 -1.54 -6.59
N LYS A 47 0.99 -0.24 -6.79
CA LYS A 47 1.78 0.46 -7.80
C LYS A 47 3.26 0.44 -7.45
N ALA A 48 3.60 0.62 -6.18
CA ALA A 48 4.99 0.57 -5.77
C ALA A 48 5.57 -0.82 -5.99
N ALA A 49 4.82 -1.86 -5.63
CA ALA A 49 5.28 -3.23 -5.84
C ALA A 49 5.48 -3.52 -7.33
N ALA A 50 4.58 -3.02 -8.16
CA ALA A 50 4.69 -3.23 -9.60
C ALA A 50 5.93 -2.55 -10.18
N ARG A 51 6.42 -1.51 -9.53
CA ARG A 51 7.63 -0.84 -9.97
C ARG A 51 8.90 -1.47 -9.39
N GLY A 52 8.76 -2.55 -8.65
CA GLY A 52 9.90 -3.26 -8.12
C GLY A 52 10.19 -3.02 -6.65
N VAL A 53 9.36 -2.26 -5.95
CA VAL A 53 9.52 -2.05 -4.51
C VAL A 53 8.93 -3.26 -3.82
N THR A 54 9.79 -4.19 -3.40
CA THR A 54 9.32 -5.45 -2.85
C THR A 54 9.79 -5.69 -1.42
N SER A 55 10.34 -4.69 -0.76
CA SER A 55 10.75 -4.81 0.63
C SER A 55 9.70 -4.16 1.52
N TYR A 56 9.61 -4.65 2.76
CA TYR A 56 8.67 -4.12 3.73
C TYR A 56 8.91 -2.62 3.95
N ASP A 57 10.18 -2.27 4.21
CA ASP A 57 10.53 -0.87 4.47
C ASP A 57 10.22 0.03 3.28
N GLY A 58 10.51 -0.47 2.08
CA GLY A 58 10.25 0.30 0.87
C GLY A 58 8.78 0.56 0.65
N LEU A 59 7.95 -0.45 0.89
CA LEU A 59 6.51 -0.30 0.72
C LEU A 59 5.92 0.59 1.80
N ILE A 60 6.41 0.47 3.04
CA ILE A 60 5.98 1.36 4.12
C ILE A 60 6.32 2.81 3.77
N ALA A 61 7.53 3.05 3.28
CA ALA A 61 7.94 4.40 2.92
C ALA A 61 7.09 4.97 1.79
N ALA A 62 6.81 4.15 0.78
CA ALA A 62 6.00 4.58 -0.35
C ALA A 62 4.59 4.98 0.08
N ALA A 63 3.98 4.16 0.93
CA ALA A 63 2.62 4.44 1.39
C ALA A 63 2.61 5.59 2.38
N SER A 64 3.56 5.62 3.32
CA SER A 64 3.59 6.66 4.35
C SER A 64 3.80 8.05 3.76
N SER A 65 4.60 8.14 2.72
CA SER A 65 4.84 9.45 2.09
C SER A 65 3.58 10.02 1.45
N GLN A 66 2.58 9.18 1.19
CA GLN A 66 1.34 9.63 0.58
C GLN A 66 0.25 9.95 1.60
N ILE A 67 0.41 9.51 2.84
CA ILE A 67 -0.64 9.70 3.83
C ILE A 67 -0.94 11.18 4.05
N GLN A 68 0.07 11.99 4.21
CA GLN A 68 -0.11 13.42 4.42
C GLN A 68 -0.85 14.06 3.25
N THR A 69 -0.45 13.69 2.04
CA THR A 69 -1.08 14.23 0.85
C THR A 69 -2.54 13.83 0.77
N ILE A 70 -2.83 12.54 1.05
CA ILE A 70 -4.20 12.04 1.00
C ILE A 70 -5.07 12.76 2.02
N ILE A 71 -4.57 12.88 3.24
CA ILE A 71 -5.33 13.53 4.31
C ILE A 71 -5.58 15.00 3.97
N SER A 72 -4.57 15.66 3.44
CA SER A 72 -4.72 17.07 3.05
C SER A 72 -5.77 17.24 1.96
N MET A 73 -5.80 16.32 1.02
CA MET A 73 -6.78 16.40 -0.06
C MET A 73 -8.20 16.16 0.43
N MET A 74 -8.34 15.38 1.50
CA MET A 74 -9.67 15.05 2.00
C MET A 74 -10.14 16.01 3.08
N SER A 75 -9.29 16.85 3.55
CA SER A 75 -9.67 17.89 4.51
C SER A 75 -10.13 19.13 3.77
#